data_6b460d8ba997a2bfeec1fceaa8362c99
#
_entry.id   6b460d8ba997a2bfeec1fceaa8362c99
#
_cell.length_a   1.000
_cell.length_b   1.000
_cell.length_c   1.000
_cell.angle_alpha   90.00
_cell.angle_beta   90.00
_cell.angle_gamma   90.00
#
_symmetry.space_group_name_H-M   'P 1'
#
loop_
_entity.id
_entity.type
_entity.pdbx_description
1 polymer ?
#
loop_
_entity_poly.entity_id
_entity_poly.type
_entity_poly.pdbx_seq_one_letter_code
_entity_poly.pdbx_strand_id
1 'polypeptide(L)'
;AFGFASDKLFNARRPPTNVIFAAMEIIGLLMVFFGPPGKPVFMTVAFFIYGFGLTGLVTSLGGLFALDIAPKRAAGAAMGFIGVFSYIGAAMQDQISGHLIERGITIIDGVRHYDFSTVIWFWIGSSVLSFILATSLWRVRMRD
;
A
#
# COMPACT_ATOMS: atom_id res chain seq x y z
N ALA A 1 -5.86 7.16 13.71
CA ALA A 1 -6.47 7.82 12.54
C ALA A 1 -7.43 6.89 11.80
N PHE A 2 -7.00 5.69 11.33
CA PHE A 2 -7.84 4.77 10.55
C PHE A 2 -9.12 4.34 11.29
N GLY A 3 -9.01 3.82 12.52
CA GLY A 3 -10.18 3.39 13.30
C GLY A 3 -11.19 4.53 13.50
N PHE A 4 -10.73 5.71 13.86
CA PHE A 4 -11.57 6.90 14.02
C PHE A 4 -12.30 7.27 12.70
N ALA A 5 -11.60 7.23 11.56
CA ALA A 5 -12.22 7.50 10.27
C ALA A 5 -13.27 6.44 9.90
N SER A 6 -12.95 5.15 10.12
CA SER A 6 -13.89 4.05 9.90
C SER A 6 -15.14 4.17 10.76
N ASP A 7 -14.96 4.45 12.07
CA ASP A 7 -16.06 4.42 13.03
C ASP A 7 -16.97 5.65 12.93
N LYS A 8 -16.38 6.85 12.75
CA LYS A 8 -17.16 8.10 12.66
C LYS A 8 -17.72 8.43 11.28
N LEU A 9 -16.95 8.16 10.20
CA LEU A 9 -17.35 8.53 8.85
C LEU A 9 -18.16 7.43 8.13
N PHE A 10 -17.90 6.17 8.47
CA PHE A 10 -18.47 5.04 7.74
C PHE A 10 -19.22 4.03 8.61
N ASN A 11 -19.64 4.42 9.83
CA ASN A 11 -20.37 3.53 10.76
C ASN A 11 -19.68 2.17 10.92
N ALA A 12 -18.38 2.18 11.21
CA ALA A 12 -17.52 0.99 11.35
C ALA A 12 -17.36 0.14 10.06
N ARG A 13 -17.71 0.65 8.89
CA ARG A 13 -17.46 -0.05 7.62
C ARG A 13 -16.00 0.12 7.21
N ARG A 14 -15.26 -0.99 7.18
CA ARG A 14 -13.83 -1.00 6.79
C ARG A 14 -13.58 -0.80 5.29
N PRO A 15 -14.38 -1.41 4.36
CA PRO A 15 -14.09 -1.31 2.92
C PRO A 15 -14.02 0.12 2.37
N PRO A 16 -14.95 1.05 2.68
CA PRO A 16 -14.85 2.44 2.19
C PRO A 16 -13.60 3.14 2.69
N THR A 17 -13.22 2.92 3.94
CA THR A 17 -12.02 3.50 4.53
C THR A 17 -10.75 2.99 3.83
N ASN A 18 -10.68 1.69 3.52
CA ASN A 18 -9.56 1.10 2.77
C ASN A 18 -9.40 1.74 1.39
N VAL A 19 -10.49 2.00 0.67
CA VAL A 19 -10.43 2.65 -0.65
C VAL A 19 -9.88 4.07 -0.56
N ILE A 20 -10.26 4.83 0.47
CA ILE A 20 -9.71 6.18 0.68
C ILE A 20 -8.21 6.13 0.96
N PHE A 21 -7.77 5.25 1.84
CA PHE A 21 -6.35 5.12 2.16
C PHE A 21 -5.54 4.60 0.97
N ALA A 22 -6.09 3.69 0.16
CA ALA A 22 -5.48 3.23 -1.09
C ALA A 22 -5.37 4.36 -2.12
N ALA A 23 -6.39 5.21 -2.24
CA ALA A 23 -6.31 6.39 -3.10
C ALA A 23 -5.24 7.38 -2.62
N MET A 24 -5.14 7.62 -1.31
CA MET A 24 -4.09 8.47 -0.74
C MET A 24 -2.69 7.91 -1.00
N GLU A 25 -2.51 6.60 -0.89
CA GLU A 25 -1.25 5.92 -1.21
C GLU A 25 -0.85 6.16 -2.67
N ILE A 26 -1.77 5.94 -3.61
CA ILE A 26 -1.52 6.16 -5.04
C ILE A 26 -1.19 7.63 -5.34
N ILE A 27 -1.96 8.56 -4.79
CA ILE A 27 -1.72 10.00 -4.97
C ILE A 27 -0.32 10.36 -4.43
N GLY A 28 0.02 9.91 -3.22
CA GLY A 28 1.33 10.15 -2.63
C GLY A 28 2.46 9.57 -3.50
N LEU A 29 2.28 8.35 -4.01
CA LEU A 29 3.25 7.70 -4.89
C LEU A 29 3.45 8.48 -6.20
N LEU A 30 2.36 8.91 -6.85
CA LEU A 30 2.42 9.74 -8.05
C LEU A 30 3.11 11.10 -7.78
N MET A 31 2.83 11.72 -6.64
CA MET A 31 3.49 12.96 -6.24
C MET A 31 5.01 12.76 -6.04
N VAL A 32 5.43 11.64 -5.44
CA VAL A 32 6.85 11.33 -5.24
C VAL A 32 7.58 11.18 -6.58
N PHE A 33 7.00 10.46 -7.53
CA PHE A 33 7.69 10.12 -8.77
C PHE A 33 7.54 11.18 -9.89
N PHE A 34 6.42 11.87 -9.95
CA PHE A 34 6.14 12.86 -11.00
C PHE A 34 6.13 14.30 -10.50
N GLY A 35 6.41 14.52 -9.22
CA GLY A 35 6.48 15.85 -8.63
C GLY A 35 7.70 16.65 -9.09
N PRO A 36 7.68 17.97 -8.89
CA PRO A 36 8.76 18.85 -9.29
C PRO A 36 10.05 18.53 -8.50
N PRO A 37 11.17 18.25 -9.19
CA PRO A 37 12.44 17.97 -8.54
C PRO A 37 12.97 19.19 -7.77
N GLY A 38 13.73 18.95 -6.71
CA GLY A 38 14.39 20.03 -5.96
C GLY A 38 13.51 20.84 -5.01
N LYS A 39 12.27 20.41 -4.75
CA LYS A 39 11.38 21.04 -3.77
C LYS A 39 11.21 20.17 -2.52
N PRO A 40 12.04 20.36 -1.46
CA PRO A 40 12.03 19.49 -0.29
C PRO A 40 10.68 19.46 0.44
N VAL A 41 10.02 20.62 0.57
CA VAL A 41 8.69 20.69 1.22
C VAL A 41 7.66 19.86 0.45
N PHE A 42 7.64 19.94 -0.88
CA PHE A 42 6.74 19.13 -1.70
C PHE A 42 6.99 17.64 -1.50
N MET A 43 8.25 17.22 -1.53
CA MET A 43 8.63 15.82 -1.30
C MET A 43 8.23 15.34 0.10
N THR A 44 8.44 16.16 1.13
CA THR A 44 8.00 15.83 2.50
C THR A 44 6.49 15.60 2.57
N VAL A 45 5.70 16.47 1.94
CA VAL A 45 4.24 16.31 1.89
C VAL A 45 3.84 15.05 1.13
N ALA A 46 4.49 14.77 -0.01
CA ALA A 46 4.23 13.59 -0.82
C ALA A 46 4.50 12.30 -0.03
N PHE A 47 5.66 12.21 0.64
CA PHE A 47 6.00 11.08 1.51
C PHE A 47 5.07 10.95 2.72
N PHE A 48 4.61 12.06 3.28
CA PHE A 48 3.65 12.03 4.37
C PHE A 48 2.31 11.44 3.91
N ILE A 49 1.79 11.89 2.75
CA ILE A 49 0.53 11.37 2.17
C ILE A 49 0.67 9.88 1.86
N TYR A 50 1.76 9.48 1.20
CA TYR A 50 2.06 8.09 0.87
C TYR A 50 2.14 7.21 2.12
N GLY A 51 2.97 7.58 3.10
CA GLY A 51 3.16 6.82 4.33
C GLY A 51 1.90 6.74 5.19
N PHE A 52 1.11 7.81 5.23
CA PHE A 52 -0.16 7.82 5.95
C PHE A 52 -1.19 6.87 5.29
N GLY A 53 -1.30 6.88 3.96
CA GLY A 53 -2.13 5.96 3.20
C GLY A 53 -1.73 4.51 3.43
N LEU A 54 -0.45 4.21 3.23
CA LEU A 54 0.11 2.87 3.42
C LEU A 54 -0.09 2.33 4.84
N THR A 55 0.22 3.15 5.86
CA THR A 55 0.04 2.74 7.27
C THR A 55 -1.42 2.44 7.61
N GLY A 56 -2.36 3.21 7.06
CA GLY A 56 -3.78 2.96 7.21
C GLY A 56 -4.21 1.61 6.63
N LEU A 57 -3.74 1.29 5.43
CA LEU A 57 -4.00 0.01 4.77
C LEU A 57 -3.40 -1.18 5.54
N VAL A 58 -2.14 -1.08 5.94
CA VAL A 58 -1.47 -2.14 6.72
C VAL A 58 -2.21 -2.40 8.03
N THR A 59 -2.62 -1.34 8.73
CA THR A 59 -3.38 -1.49 9.99
C THR A 59 -4.74 -2.15 9.76
N SER A 60 -5.43 -1.78 8.69
CA SER A 60 -6.74 -2.35 8.37
C SER A 60 -6.64 -3.81 7.95
N LEU A 61 -5.83 -4.09 6.92
CA LEU A 61 -5.76 -5.41 6.30
C LEU A 61 -4.99 -6.42 7.17
N GLY A 62 -3.93 -5.97 7.84
CA GLY A 62 -3.09 -6.84 8.68
C GLY A 62 -3.68 -7.17 10.06
N GLY A 63 -4.62 -6.38 10.55
CA GLY A 63 -5.14 -6.56 11.91
C GLY A 63 -6.66 -6.49 12.00
N LEU A 64 -7.23 -5.33 11.75
CA LEU A 64 -8.64 -5.07 12.02
C LEU A 64 -9.58 -5.95 11.18
N PHE A 65 -9.26 -6.15 9.91
CA PHE A 65 -10.10 -6.96 9.00
C PHE A 65 -10.14 -8.44 9.43
N ALA A 66 -9.01 -8.98 9.89
CA ALA A 66 -8.94 -10.34 10.41
C ALA A 66 -9.79 -10.50 11.68
N LEU A 67 -9.76 -9.49 12.57
CA LEU A 67 -10.54 -9.50 13.81
C LEU A 67 -12.05 -9.40 13.56
N ASP A 68 -12.44 -8.69 12.50
CA ASP A 68 -13.85 -8.46 12.17
C ASP A 68 -14.49 -9.68 11.45
N ILE A 69 -13.69 -10.51 10.75
CA ILE A 69 -14.19 -11.68 10.00
C ILE A 69 -14.09 -12.96 10.81
N ALA A 70 -13.04 -13.12 11.59
CA ALA A 70 -12.77 -14.37 12.31
C ALA A 70 -13.54 -14.44 13.65
N PRO A 71 -14.03 -15.64 14.03
CA PRO A 71 -14.53 -15.84 15.38
C PRO A 71 -13.45 -15.50 16.43
N LYS A 72 -13.83 -14.93 17.57
CA LYS A 72 -12.88 -14.51 18.61
C LYS A 72 -11.83 -15.57 18.98
N ARG A 73 -12.21 -16.86 18.93
CA ARG A 73 -11.32 -18.00 19.22
C ARG A 73 -10.30 -18.25 18.13
N ALA A 74 -10.55 -17.84 16.88
CA ALA A 74 -9.70 -18.07 15.72
C ALA A 74 -9.01 -16.78 15.24
N ALA A 75 -9.23 -15.64 15.87
CA ALA A 75 -8.73 -14.34 15.43
C ALA A 75 -7.20 -14.33 15.31
N GLY A 76 -6.48 -14.91 16.27
CA GLY A 76 -5.01 -15.01 16.20
C GLY A 76 -4.52 -15.87 15.03
N ALA A 77 -5.19 -16.99 14.75
CA ALA A 77 -4.84 -17.84 13.61
C ALA A 77 -5.12 -17.11 12.28
N ALA A 78 -6.24 -16.39 12.17
CA ALA A 78 -6.57 -15.60 10.99
C ALA A 78 -5.54 -14.48 10.74
N MET A 79 -5.12 -13.77 11.79
CA MET A 79 -4.06 -12.76 11.69
C MET A 79 -2.71 -13.37 11.25
N GLY A 80 -2.35 -14.52 11.83
CA GLY A 80 -1.13 -15.23 11.44
C GLY A 80 -1.17 -15.68 9.98
N PHE A 81 -2.30 -16.22 9.53
CA PHE A 81 -2.50 -16.62 8.14
C PHE A 81 -2.34 -15.44 7.16
N ILE A 82 -3.02 -14.32 7.42
CA ILE A 82 -2.90 -13.10 6.62
C ILE A 82 -1.44 -12.61 6.65
N GLY A 83 -0.79 -12.64 7.82
CA GLY A 83 0.61 -12.25 7.98
C GLY A 83 1.55 -13.05 7.08
N VAL A 84 1.41 -14.38 7.03
CA VAL A 84 2.25 -15.24 6.17
C VAL A 84 2.13 -14.81 4.70
N PHE A 85 0.92 -14.66 4.17
CA PHE A 85 0.72 -14.24 2.78
C PHE A 85 1.22 -12.81 2.52
N SER A 86 1.05 -11.91 3.48
CA SER A 86 1.56 -10.54 3.39
C SER A 86 3.09 -10.51 3.30
N TYR A 87 3.79 -11.31 4.11
CA TYR A 87 5.25 -11.38 4.05
C TYR A 87 5.77 -12.08 2.79
N ILE A 88 5.08 -13.10 2.29
CA ILE A 88 5.41 -13.71 1.00
C ILE A 88 5.26 -12.67 -0.11
N GLY A 89 4.15 -11.92 -0.13
CA GLY A 89 3.93 -10.85 -1.09
C GLY A 89 5.02 -9.76 -1.02
N ALA A 90 5.39 -9.33 0.18
CA ALA A 90 6.46 -8.37 0.39
C ALA A 90 7.81 -8.88 -0.13
N ALA A 91 8.18 -10.11 0.19
CA ALA A 91 9.42 -10.71 -0.30
C ALA A 91 9.45 -10.82 -1.83
N MET A 92 8.33 -11.21 -2.45
CA MET A 92 8.23 -11.23 -3.92
C MET A 92 8.36 -9.83 -4.52
N GLN A 93 7.72 -8.82 -3.92
CA GLN A 93 7.83 -7.43 -4.36
C GLN A 93 9.28 -6.93 -4.28
N ASP A 94 9.97 -7.20 -3.19
CA ASP A 94 11.37 -6.79 -2.99
C ASP A 94 12.29 -7.45 -4.02
N GLN A 95 12.12 -8.75 -4.28
CA GLN A 95 12.90 -9.46 -5.30
C GLN A 95 12.65 -8.92 -6.70
N ILE A 96 11.39 -8.71 -7.08
CA ILE A 96 11.03 -8.16 -8.40
C ILE A 96 11.60 -6.75 -8.53
N SER A 97 11.40 -5.90 -7.52
CA SER A 97 11.91 -4.52 -7.51
C SER A 97 13.43 -4.48 -7.63
N GLY A 98 14.14 -5.30 -6.86
CA GLY A 98 15.60 -5.40 -6.93
C GLY A 98 16.09 -5.79 -8.33
N HIS A 99 15.47 -6.80 -8.94
CA HIS A 99 15.80 -7.25 -10.28
C HIS A 99 15.49 -6.18 -11.37
N LEU A 100 14.38 -5.45 -11.24
CA LEU A 100 14.05 -4.36 -12.16
C LEU A 100 15.02 -3.19 -12.03
N ILE A 101 15.46 -2.85 -10.82
CA ILE A 101 16.49 -1.83 -10.58
C ILE A 101 17.83 -2.25 -11.15
N GLU A 102 18.24 -3.50 -10.94
CA GLU A 102 19.49 -4.04 -11.48
C GLU A 102 19.54 -3.96 -13.01
N ARG A 103 18.42 -4.28 -13.67
CA ARG A 103 18.32 -4.17 -15.15
C ARG A 103 18.38 -2.73 -15.64
N GLY A 104 18.01 -1.75 -14.81
CA GLY A 104 18.09 -0.34 -15.13
C GLY A 104 19.49 0.29 -14.89
N ILE A 105 20.49 -0.51 -14.48
CA ILE A 105 21.84 0.01 -14.26
C ILE A 105 22.60 0.06 -15.58
N THR A 106 23.07 1.25 -15.95
CA THR A 106 24.02 1.47 -17.06
C THR A 106 25.32 2.04 -16.50
N ILE A 107 26.45 1.61 -17.06
CA ILE A 107 27.77 2.13 -16.68
C ILE A 107 28.26 3.05 -17.81
N ILE A 108 28.39 4.33 -17.50
CA ILE A 108 28.91 5.35 -18.44
C ILE A 108 30.13 5.97 -17.77
N ASP A 109 31.28 5.95 -18.43
CA ASP A 109 32.56 6.49 -17.93
C ASP A 109 32.95 5.97 -16.52
N GLY A 110 32.64 4.70 -16.22
CA GLY A 110 32.92 4.08 -14.93
C GLY A 110 31.95 4.47 -13.81
N VAL A 111 30.94 5.29 -14.10
CA VAL A 111 29.91 5.71 -13.13
C VAL A 111 28.61 4.93 -13.40
N ARG A 112 27.99 4.44 -12.31
CA ARG A 112 26.69 3.76 -12.39
C ARG A 112 25.56 4.77 -12.50
N HIS A 113 24.78 4.68 -13.56
CA HIS A 113 23.53 5.41 -13.74
C HIS A 113 22.36 4.46 -13.52
N TYR A 114 21.39 4.89 -12.72
CA TYR A 114 20.21 4.11 -12.37
C TYR A 114 18.98 4.65 -13.11
N ASP A 115 18.34 3.80 -13.92
CA ASP A 115 17.03 4.10 -14.48
C ASP A 115 15.95 3.38 -13.66
N PHE A 116 15.15 4.15 -12.93
CA PHE A 116 14.06 3.65 -12.11
C PHE A 116 12.72 3.56 -12.84
N SER A 117 12.66 3.90 -14.12
CA SER A 117 11.39 3.98 -14.86
C SER A 117 10.57 2.70 -14.77
N THR A 118 11.19 1.56 -15.02
CA THR A 118 10.49 0.27 -15.04
C THR A 118 9.97 -0.12 -13.64
N VAL A 119 10.75 0.08 -12.59
CA VAL A 119 10.33 -0.25 -11.23
C VAL A 119 9.24 0.70 -10.73
N ILE A 120 9.26 1.97 -11.13
CA ILE A 120 8.22 2.95 -10.82
C ILE A 120 6.87 2.48 -11.39
N TRP A 121 6.83 2.06 -12.66
CA TRP A 121 5.62 1.53 -13.27
C TRP A 121 5.14 0.24 -12.62
N PHE A 122 6.05 -0.61 -12.17
CA PHE A 122 5.71 -1.82 -11.40
C PHE A 122 5.04 -1.45 -10.06
N TRP A 123 5.58 -0.48 -9.33
CA TRP A 123 4.99 -0.05 -8.05
C TRP A 123 3.63 0.62 -8.23
N ILE A 124 3.50 1.50 -9.22
CA ILE A 124 2.20 2.12 -9.55
C ILE A 124 1.19 1.05 -9.96
N GLY A 125 1.56 0.10 -10.81
CA GLY A 125 0.69 -0.99 -11.23
C GLY A 125 0.22 -1.86 -10.07
N SER A 126 1.11 -2.18 -9.12
CA SER A 126 0.80 -2.94 -7.91
C SER A 126 -0.18 -2.18 -7.01
N SER A 127 0.02 -0.88 -6.82
CA SER A 127 -0.87 -0.02 -6.02
C SER A 127 -2.25 0.12 -6.67
N VAL A 128 -2.31 0.27 -7.99
CA VAL A 128 -3.58 0.30 -8.74
C VAL A 128 -4.32 -1.05 -8.63
N LEU A 129 -3.61 -2.17 -8.75
CA LEU A 129 -4.20 -3.49 -8.55
C LEU A 129 -4.78 -3.64 -7.14
N SER A 130 -4.03 -3.22 -6.12
CA SER A 130 -4.48 -3.20 -4.73
C SER A 130 -5.74 -2.34 -4.55
N PHE A 131 -5.78 -1.16 -5.18
CA PHE A 131 -6.95 -0.28 -5.17
C PHE A 131 -8.19 -0.93 -5.82
N ILE A 132 -8.03 -1.60 -6.96
CA ILE A 132 -9.12 -2.32 -7.64
C ILE A 132 -9.65 -3.44 -6.74
N LEU A 133 -8.76 -4.22 -6.11
CA LEU A 133 -9.15 -5.28 -5.19
C LEU A 133 -9.87 -4.72 -3.96
N ALA A 134 -9.38 -3.62 -3.36
CA ALA A 134 -10.05 -2.95 -2.26
C ALA A 134 -11.45 -2.45 -2.64
N THR A 135 -11.60 -1.92 -3.86
CA THR A 135 -12.87 -1.43 -4.38
C THR A 135 -13.87 -2.57 -4.65
N SER A 136 -13.39 -3.74 -5.06
CA SER A 136 -14.25 -4.92 -5.26
C SER A 136 -14.94 -5.38 -3.96
N LEU A 137 -14.30 -5.11 -2.82
CA LEU A 137 -14.82 -5.44 -1.49
C LEU A 137 -15.77 -4.36 -0.93
N TRP A 138 -16.03 -3.28 -1.66
CA TRP A 138 -16.87 -2.15 -1.19
C TRP A 138 -18.24 -2.57 -0.65
N ARG A 139 -18.87 -3.55 -1.29
CA ARG A 139 -20.22 -4.02 -0.96
C ARG A 139 -20.27 -5.13 0.09
N VAL A 140 -19.13 -5.63 0.50
CA VAL A 140 -19.07 -6.68 1.52
C VAL A 140 -19.52 -6.10 2.86
N ARG A 141 -20.65 -6.61 3.36
CA ARG A 141 -21.13 -6.31 4.71
C ARG A 141 -20.60 -7.40 5.65
N MET A 142 -20.01 -6.98 6.73
CA MET A 142 -19.67 -7.89 7.80
C MET A 142 -20.97 -8.42 8.41
N ARG A 143 -21.00 -9.69 8.66
CA ARG A 143 -22.16 -10.35 9.32
C ARG A 143 -22.04 -10.07 10.80
N ASP A 144 -23.08 -9.48 11.39
CA ASP A 144 -23.25 -9.35 12.84
C ASP A 144 -23.32 -10.73 13.50
#